data_1c1dc0013bb19b0b6dafb3b7c76d5dc4
#
_entry.id   1c1dc0013bb19b0b6dafb3b7c76d5dc4
#
_cell.length_a   1.000
_cell.length_b   1.000
_cell.length_c   1.000
_cell.angle_alpha   90.00
_cell.angle_beta   90.00
_cell.angle_gamma   90.00
#
_symmetry.space_group_name_H-M   'P 1'
#
loop_
_entity.id
_entity.type
_entity.pdbx_description
1 polymer ?
#
loop_
_entity_poly.entity_id
_entity_poly.type
_entity_poly.pdbx_seq_one_letter_code
_entity_poly.pdbx_strand_id
1 'polypeptide(L)'
;MIVKKLHENIGVSIEGIDLSNLDSDTFQKIKKLWLEYLVIVFPNQNISDEVHIEFGKRFGELEVHPSLSHRSSKNPEIYRVSNVDENGDIIPNKETSWQYLKQSWLWHTDSSFRKIPSNGSILHGISTTNKGGNTLFANMYKAYEDLEESMKQKI
;
A
#
# COMPACT_ATOMS: atom_id res chain seq x y z
N MET A 1 10.39 -19.19 -3.78
CA MET A 1 9.24 -18.44 -3.20
C MET A 1 8.68 -19.22 -2.04
N ILE A 2 8.70 -18.65 -0.85
CA ILE A 2 8.16 -19.20 0.40
C ILE A 2 7.01 -18.32 0.83
N VAL A 3 5.83 -18.89 1.08
CA VAL A 3 4.62 -18.18 1.49
C VAL A 3 4.31 -18.52 2.94
N LYS A 4 4.15 -17.51 3.78
CA LYS A 4 3.81 -17.65 5.21
C LYS A 4 2.57 -16.80 5.53
N LYS A 5 1.53 -17.40 6.11
CA LYS A 5 0.39 -16.63 6.61
C LYS A 5 0.81 -15.73 7.76
N LEU A 6 0.35 -14.49 7.74
CA LEU A 6 0.57 -13.51 8.82
C LEU A 6 -0.57 -13.53 9.84
N HIS A 7 -1.78 -13.77 9.37
CA HIS A 7 -2.99 -13.88 10.17
C HIS A 7 -3.98 -14.85 9.50
N GLU A 8 -4.91 -15.41 10.23
CA GLU A 8 -5.91 -16.35 9.70
C GLU A 8 -6.83 -15.74 8.64
N ASN A 9 -7.19 -14.46 8.80
CA ASN A 9 -8.17 -13.75 7.96
C ASN A 9 -7.56 -12.81 6.92
N ILE A 10 -6.28 -12.44 7.03
CA ILE A 10 -5.67 -11.45 6.15
C ILE A 10 -4.14 -11.52 6.20
N GLY A 11 -3.53 -11.39 5.04
CA GLY A 11 -2.10 -11.15 4.90
C GLY A 11 -1.23 -12.40 4.83
N VAL A 12 -0.29 -12.34 3.89
CA VAL A 12 0.80 -13.32 3.74
C VAL A 12 2.13 -12.59 3.56
N SER A 13 3.21 -13.22 4.01
CA SER A 13 4.58 -12.84 3.67
C SER A 13 5.07 -13.74 2.55
N ILE A 14 5.73 -13.15 1.55
CA ILE A 14 6.39 -13.86 0.46
C ILE A 14 7.88 -13.59 0.53
N GLU A 15 8.66 -14.64 0.77
CA GLU A 15 10.10 -14.60 0.90
C GLU A 15 10.80 -15.37 -0.24
N GLY A 16 12.09 -15.09 -0.44
CA GLY A 16 12.92 -15.82 -1.43
C GLY A 16 12.57 -15.48 -2.87
N ILE A 17 12.15 -14.25 -3.12
CA ILE A 17 11.96 -13.65 -4.45
C ILE A 17 12.65 -12.29 -4.50
N ASP A 18 12.95 -11.85 -5.71
CA ASP A 18 13.46 -10.51 -6.02
C ASP A 18 12.47 -9.81 -6.93
N LEU A 19 11.88 -8.71 -6.45
CA LEU A 19 10.89 -7.94 -7.19
C LEU A 19 11.47 -7.27 -8.44
N SER A 20 12.78 -7.07 -8.49
CA SER A 20 13.46 -6.51 -9.67
C SER A 20 13.59 -7.50 -10.82
N ASN A 21 13.41 -8.81 -10.56
CA ASN A 21 13.59 -9.87 -11.54
C ASN A 21 12.52 -10.97 -11.44
N LEU A 22 11.26 -10.56 -11.60
CA LEU A 22 10.11 -11.46 -11.54
C LEU A 22 9.71 -11.95 -12.93
N ASP A 23 9.72 -13.26 -13.13
CA ASP A 23 9.08 -13.88 -14.30
C ASP A 23 7.54 -13.78 -14.23
N SER A 24 6.90 -14.03 -15.37
CA SER A 24 5.44 -13.91 -15.50
C SER A 24 4.68 -14.91 -14.63
N ASP A 25 5.17 -16.14 -14.51
CA ASP A 25 4.51 -17.20 -13.74
C ASP A 25 4.54 -16.91 -12.24
N THR A 26 5.69 -16.43 -11.74
CA THR A 26 5.83 -16.00 -10.35
C THR A 26 4.90 -14.80 -10.07
N PHE A 27 4.83 -13.84 -10.98
CA PHE A 27 3.90 -12.72 -10.83
C PHE A 27 2.44 -13.16 -10.78
N GLN A 28 2.01 -14.10 -11.64
CA GLN A 28 0.63 -14.61 -11.61
C GLN A 28 0.30 -15.31 -10.29
N LYS A 29 1.27 -16.02 -9.69
CA LYS A 29 1.13 -16.60 -8.35
C LYS A 29 0.97 -15.52 -7.28
N ILE A 30 1.79 -14.46 -7.33
CA ILE A 30 1.67 -13.30 -6.44
C ILE A 30 0.28 -12.67 -6.56
N LYS A 31 -0.20 -12.45 -7.79
CA LYS A 31 -1.52 -11.86 -8.02
C LYS A 31 -2.65 -12.71 -7.44
N LYS A 32 -2.58 -14.03 -7.57
CA LYS A 32 -3.55 -14.95 -6.96
C LYS A 32 -3.52 -14.86 -5.43
N LEU A 33 -2.33 -14.87 -4.83
CA LEU A 33 -2.17 -14.73 -3.39
C LEU A 33 -2.68 -13.39 -2.88
N TRP A 34 -2.46 -12.30 -3.63
CA TRP A 34 -3.02 -11.00 -3.27
C TRP A 34 -4.55 -11.00 -3.25
N LEU A 35 -5.20 -11.57 -4.27
CA LEU A 35 -6.66 -11.68 -4.32
C LEU A 35 -7.22 -12.58 -3.21
N GLU A 36 -6.48 -13.60 -2.78
CA GLU A 36 -6.89 -14.52 -1.73
C GLU A 36 -6.68 -13.94 -0.33
N TYR A 37 -5.52 -13.32 -0.08
CA TYR A 37 -5.12 -12.87 1.25
C TYR A 37 -5.19 -11.36 1.45
N LEU A 38 -5.51 -10.58 0.42
CA LEU A 38 -5.74 -9.13 0.41
C LEU A 38 -4.49 -8.28 0.71
N VAL A 39 -3.56 -8.74 1.51
CA VAL A 39 -2.31 -8.07 1.85
C VAL A 39 -1.14 -9.01 1.63
N ILE A 40 -0.11 -8.51 0.93
CA ILE A 40 1.17 -9.23 0.78
C ILE A 40 2.28 -8.38 1.35
N VAL A 41 3.14 -9.00 2.13
CA VAL A 41 4.39 -8.40 2.61
C VAL A 41 5.56 -9.08 1.91
N PHE A 42 6.44 -8.29 1.32
CA PHE A 42 7.69 -8.73 0.71
C PHE A 42 8.86 -8.23 1.57
N PRO A 43 9.37 -9.04 2.51
CA PRO A 43 10.47 -8.63 3.37
C PRO A 43 11.77 -8.43 2.58
N ASN A 44 12.61 -7.51 3.08
CA ASN A 44 13.98 -7.32 2.61
C ASN A 44 14.11 -7.03 1.10
N GLN A 45 13.19 -6.27 0.54
CA GLN A 45 13.28 -5.80 -0.83
C GLN A 45 14.01 -4.45 -0.85
N ASN A 46 15.20 -4.44 -1.45
CA ASN A 46 15.95 -3.19 -1.70
C ASN A 46 15.76 -2.81 -3.18
N ILE A 47 14.62 -2.21 -3.48
CA ILE A 47 14.24 -1.84 -4.85
C ILE A 47 14.40 -0.34 -5.08
N SER A 48 14.71 0.05 -6.33
CA SER A 48 14.65 1.46 -6.74
C SER A 48 13.20 1.90 -7.02
N ASP A 49 13.01 3.22 -7.16
CA ASP A 49 11.72 3.79 -7.56
C ASP A 49 11.24 3.23 -8.90
N GLU A 50 12.14 3.03 -9.86
CA GLU A 50 11.82 2.48 -11.19
C GLU A 50 11.31 1.04 -11.08
N VAL A 51 11.96 0.21 -10.26
CA VAL A 51 11.51 -1.16 -10.00
C VAL A 51 10.15 -1.15 -9.30
N HIS A 52 9.93 -0.26 -8.34
CA HIS A 52 8.67 -0.10 -7.66
C HIS A 52 7.54 0.24 -8.63
N ILE A 53 7.78 1.21 -9.54
CA ILE A 53 6.85 1.62 -10.59
C ILE A 53 6.56 0.45 -11.56
N GLU A 54 7.61 -0.21 -12.07
CA GLU A 54 7.44 -1.33 -13.00
C GLU A 54 6.71 -2.51 -12.37
N PHE A 55 6.96 -2.80 -11.10
CA PHE A 55 6.18 -3.79 -10.37
C PHE A 55 4.71 -3.39 -10.25
N GLY A 56 4.44 -2.12 -9.94
CA GLY A 56 3.08 -1.58 -9.87
C GLY A 56 2.33 -1.68 -11.20
N LYS A 57 2.95 -1.35 -12.31
CA LYS A 57 2.37 -1.43 -13.67
C LYS A 57 1.89 -2.83 -14.04
N ARG A 58 2.45 -3.87 -13.45
CA ARG A 58 2.00 -5.25 -13.69
C ARG A 58 0.59 -5.53 -13.15
N PHE A 59 0.10 -4.72 -12.21
CA PHE A 59 -1.27 -4.83 -11.67
C PHE A 59 -2.28 -3.99 -12.45
N GLY A 60 -1.83 -3.00 -13.21
CA GLY A 60 -2.66 -2.11 -13.99
C GLY A 60 -2.05 -0.74 -14.22
N GLU A 61 -2.86 0.19 -14.70
CA GLU A 61 -2.46 1.59 -14.86
C GLU A 61 -2.22 2.23 -13.50
N LEU A 62 -1.12 3.00 -13.39
CA LEU A 62 -0.77 3.66 -12.15
C LEU A 62 -1.53 4.97 -11.98
N GLU A 63 -1.96 5.21 -10.78
CA GLU A 63 -2.55 6.47 -10.39
C GLU A 63 -1.47 7.52 -10.13
N VAL A 64 -1.67 8.73 -10.66
CA VAL A 64 -0.89 9.91 -10.29
C VAL A 64 -1.69 10.74 -9.31
N HIS A 65 -1.16 10.90 -8.09
CA HIS A 65 -1.85 11.66 -7.05
C HIS A 65 -1.94 13.16 -7.44
N PRO A 66 -3.09 13.84 -7.27
CA PRO A 66 -3.27 15.22 -7.70
C PRO A 66 -2.40 16.22 -6.93
N SER A 67 -2.08 15.95 -5.66
CA SER A 67 -1.27 16.85 -4.83
C SER A 67 0.20 16.83 -5.23
N LEU A 68 0.71 17.96 -5.69
CA LEU A 68 2.10 18.13 -6.08
C LEU A 68 3.07 18.02 -4.89
N SER A 69 2.65 18.45 -3.69
CA SER A 69 3.48 18.46 -2.49
C SER A 69 3.79 17.08 -1.92
N HIS A 70 3.03 16.05 -2.34
CA HIS A 70 3.20 14.68 -1.86
C HIS A 70 3.72 13.73 -2.93
N ARG A 71 3.88 14.21 -4.17
CA ARG A 71 4.50 13.42 -5.24
C ARG A 71 6.00 13.53 -5.20
N SER A 72 6.69 12.47 -5.60
CA SER A 72 8.11 12.59 -5.94
C SER A 72 8.26 13.54 -7.13
N SER A 73 9.26 14.42 -7.08
CA SER A 73 9.57 15.35 -8.18
C SER A 73 10.07 14.62 -9.43
N LYS A 74 10.70 13.45 -9.26
CA LYS A 74 11.25 12.64 -10.35
C LYS A 74 10.23 11.66 -10.91
N ASN A 75 9.45 11.04 -10.04
CA ASN A 75 8.53 9.94 -10.37
C ASN A 75 7.12 10.30 -9.88
N PRO A 76 6.29 10.94 -10.72
CA PRO A 76 4.98 11.44 -10.30
C PRO A 76 3.98 10.34 -9.89
N GLU A 77 4.24 9.09 -10.25
CA GLU A 77 3.48 7.92 -9.82
C GLU A 77 3.77 7.54 -8.36
N ILE A 78 4.85 8.05 -7.77
CA ILE A 78 5.19 7.78 -6.38
C ILE A 78 4.63 8.87 -5.48
N TYR A 79 3.75 8.45 -4.60
CA TYR A 79 3.25 9.26 -3.49
C TYR A 79 4.14 9.04 -2.27
N ARG A 80 4.64 10.12 -1.66
CA ARG A 80 5.54 10.07 -0.51
C ARG A 80 4.75 10.20 0.79
N VAL A 81 4.77 9.16 1.59
CA VAL A 81 4.28 9.18 2.98
C VAL A 81 5.47 9.43 3.89
N SER A 82 5.78 10.70 4.15
CA SER A 82 6.99 11.09 4.85
C SER A 82 6.78 12.36 5.68
N ASN A 83 7.42 12.43 6.84
CA ASN A 83 7.53 13.64 7.65
C ASN A 83 8.80 14.46 7.34
N VAL A 84 9.52 14.08 6.30
CA VAL A 84 10.66 14.85 5.76
C VAL A 84 10.41 15.17 4.29
N ASP A 85 10.92 16.31 3.83
CA ASP A 85 10.85 16.72 2.43
C ASP A 85 11.90 16.00 1.55
N GLU A 86 12.02 16.39 0.29
CA GLU A 86 12.98 15.79 -0.64
C GLU A 86 14.44 16.16 -0.34
N ASN A 87 14.68 17.21 0.46
CA ASN A 87 16.01 17.62 0.90
C ASN A 87 16.43 16.90 2.19
N GLY A 88 15.49 16.20 2.85
CA GLY A 88 15.71 15.53 4.13
C GLY A 88 15.38 16.40 5.34
N ASP A 89 14.80 17.58 5.14
CA ASP A 89 14.38 18.47 6.21
C ASP A 89 13.03 18.07 6.79
N ILE A 90 12.90 18.17 8.10
CA ILE A 90 11.63 17.82 8.80
C ILE A 90 10.54 18.83 8.42
N ILE A 91 9.43 18.31 7.89
CA ILE A 91 8.25 19.12 7.56
C ILE A 91 7.63 19.65 8.86
N PRO A 92 7.49 20.97 9.04
CA PRO A 92 6.88 21.54 10.24
C PRO A 92 5.44 21.05 10.44
N ASN A 93 5.08 20.70 11.68
CA ASN A 93 3.76 20.13 12.03
C ASN A 93 2.56 21.07 11.80
N LYS A 94 2.83 22.35 11.54
CA LYS A 94 1.80 23.36 11.19
C LYS A 94 1.51 23.44 9.71
N GLU A 95 2.34 22.84 8.86
CA GLU A 95 2.12 22.85 7.41
C GLU A 95 0.93 21.98 7.01
N THR A 96 0.28 22.38 5.93
CA THR A 96 -0.88 21.68 5.37
C THR A 96 -0.54 20.24 4.99
N SER A 97 0.67 20.02 4.45
CA SER A 97 1.18 18.68 4.11
C SER A 97 1.22 17.75 5.32
N TRP A 98 1.72 18.25 6.46
CA TRP A 98 1.74 17.49 7.70
C TRP A 98 0.34 17.20 8.24
N GLN A 99 -0.57 18.19 8.16
CA GLN A 99 -1.98 17.99 8.58
C GLN A 99 -2.68 16.95 7.70
N TYR A 100 -2.37 16.94 6.41
CA TYR A 100 -2.89 15.93 5.48
C TYR A 100 -2.41 14.52 5.83
N LEU A 101 -1.13 14.35 6.15
CA LEU A 101 -0.57 13.04 6.56
C LEU A 101 -1.27 12.48 7.81
N LYS A 102 -1.71 13.32 8.75
CA LYS A 102 -2.46 12.87 9.94
C LYS A 102 -3.81 12.23 9.61
N GLN A 103 -4.41 12.57 8.49
CA GLN A 103 -5.69 11.98 8.08
C GLN A 103 -5.55 10.49 7.74
N SER A 104 -4.36 10.07 7.28
CA SER A 104 -4.05 8.66 7.01
C SER A 104 -3.98 7.78 8.26
N TRP A 105 -4.01 8.36 9.48
CA TRP A 105 -4.09 7.61 10.74
C TRP A 105 -5.48 7.06 11.03
N LEU A 106 -6.51 7.58 10.35
CA LEU A 106 -7.87 7.06 10.45
C LEU A 106 -8.05 5.88 9.50
N TRP A 107 -8.94 4.95 9.86
CA TRP A 107 -9.36 3.89 8.95
C TRP A 107 -9.95 4.47 7.67
N HIS A 108 -9.42 4.07 6.53
CA HIS A 108 -9.84 4.55 5.22
C HIS A 108 -9.57 3.51 4.14
N THR A 109 -10.12 3.74 2.98
CA THR A 109 -9.78 3.07 1.72
C THR A 109 -9.17 4.11 0.79
N ASP A 110 -8.01 3.79 0.21
CA ASP A 110 -7.34 4.69 -0.73
C ASP A 110 -8.22 4.98 -1.95
N SER A 111 -8.14 6.21 -2.44
CA SER A 111 -8.81 6.67 -3.67
C SER A 111 -10.32 6.42 -3.75
N SER A 112 -11.00 6.16 -2.62
CA SER A 112 -12.44 5.90 -2.56
C SER A 112 -13.31 7.05 -3.08
N PHE A 113 -12.78 8.27 -3.13
CA PHE A 113 -13.44 9.48 -3.67
C PHE A 113 -13.42 9.55 -5.20
N ARG A 114 -12.70 8.67 -5.89
CA ARG A 114 -12.63 8.64 -7.35
C ARG A 114 -13.78 7.84 -7.94
N LYS A 115 -14.16 8.17 -9.18
CA LYS A 115 -15.16 7.42 -9.95
C LYS A 115 -14.74 5.95 -10.16
N ILE A 116 -13.45 5.73 -10.37
CA ILE A 116 -12.82 4.40 -10.41
C ILE A 116 -11.75 4.42 -9.33
N PRO A 117 -11.98 3.79 -8.18
CA PRO A 117 -11.00 3.70 -7.11
C PRO A 117 -9.83 2.80 -7.50
N SER A 118 -8.70 2.98 -6.83
CA SER A 118 -7.53 2.12 -7.02
C SER A 118 -7.84 0.67 -6.62
N ASN A 119 -7.34 -0.28 -7.41
CA ASN A 119 -7.46 -1.71 -7.08
C ASN A 119 -6.66 -2.08 -5.82
N GLY A 120 -5.60 -1.34 -5.54
CA GLY A 120 -4.73 -1.54 -4.39
C GLY A 120 -3.59 -0.54 -4.37
N SER A 121 -2.84 -0.54 -3.28
CA SER A 121 -1.67 0.32 -3.07
C SER A 121 -0.44 -0.52 -2.81
N ILE A 122 0.73 -0.08 -3.27
CA ILE A 122 2.01 -0.72 -3.02
C ILE A 122 2.85 0.25 -2.19
N LEU A 123 3.17 -0.13 -0.96
CA LEU A 123 3.95 0.69 -0.04
C LEU A 123 5.38 0.14 0.08
N HIS A 124 6.38 0.97 -0.19
CA HIS A 124 7.78 0.65 0.01
C HIS A 124 8.34 1.41 1.22
N GLY A 125 8.77 0.68 2.24
CA GLY A 125 9.37 1.24 3.45
C GLY A 125 10.86 1.55 3.22
N ILE A 126 11.20 2.82 2.98
CA ILE A 126 12.58 3.28 2.78
C ILE A 126 13.27 3.55 4.13
N SER A 127 12.57 4.22 5.03
CA SER A 127 13.03 4.49 6.39
C SER A 127 11.87 4.31 7.35
N THR A 128 12.04 3.46 8.33
CA THR A 128 10.99 3.12 9.29
C THR A 128 11.48 3.35 10.73
N THR A 129 10.55 3.62 11.63
CA THR A 129 10.85 3.74 13.06
C THR A 129 11.07 2.37 13.69
N ASN A 130 11.94 2.29 14.70
CA ASN A 130 12.17 1.08 15.47
C ASN A 130 11.04 0.76 16.48
N LYS A 131 10.13 1.71 16.73
CA LYS A 131 9.03 1.56 17.68
C LYS A 131 7.80 2.31 17.23
N GLY A 132 6.68 1.61 17.13
CA GLY A 132 5.40 2.19 16.65
C GLY A 132 5.36 2.40 15.14
N GLY A 133 4.40 3.19 14.65
CA GLY A 133 4.23 3.48 13.23
C GLY A 133 3.75 2.28 12.39
N ASN A 134 3.06 1.34 13.00
CA ASN A 134 2.55 0.16 12.30
C ASN A 134 1.44 0.55 11.32
N THR A 135 1.47 -0.04 10.12
CA THR A 135 0.35 -0.02 9.20
C THR A 135 -0.62 -1.14 9.56
N LEU A 136 -1.88 -0.79 9.78
CA LEU A 136 -2.93 -1.74 10.15
C LEU A 136 -3.86 -1.97 8.97
N PHE A 137 -4.32 -3.21 8.81
CA PHE A 137 -5.24 -3.61 7.75
C PHE A 137 -6.46 -4.30 8.32
N ALA A 138 -7.63 -4.06 7.73
CA ALA A 138 -8.88 -4.74 8.07
C ALA A 138 -9.42 -5.49 6.85
N ASN A 139 -9.86 -6.74 7.05
CA ASN A 139 -10.56 -7.52 6.02
C ASN A 139 -12.03 -7.10 5.98
N MET A 140 -12.39 -6.28 5.01
CA MET A 140 -13.76 -5.77 4.86
C MET A 140 -14.76 -6.82 4.37
N TYR A 141 -14.30 -7.90 3.71
CA TYR A 141 -15.19 -9.04 3.41
C TYR A 141 -15.64 -9.74 4.70
N LYS A 142 -14.69 -9.98 5.62
CA LYS A 142 -15.01 -10.54 6.94
C LYS A 142 -15.87 -9.59 7.77
N ALA A 143 -15.55 -8.30 7.76
CA ALA A 143 -16.36 -7.30 8.44
C ALA A 143 -17.83 -7.31 7.95
N TYR A 144 -18.04 -7.44 6.63
CA TYR A 144 -19.38 -7.58 6.06
C TYR A 144 -20.05 -8.90 6.44
N GLU A 145 -19.31 -10.04 6.37
CA GLU A 145 -19.83 -11.35 6.76
C GLU A 145 -20.32 -11.36 8.21
N ASP A 146 -19.62 -10.67 9.11
CA ASP A 146 -19.91 -10.60 10.55
C ASP A 146 -21.06 -9.63 10.89
N LEU A 147 -21.57 -8.85 9.92
CA LEU A 147 -22.73 -8.00 10.13
C LEU A 147 -24.00 -8.83 10.35
N GLU A 148 -24.84 -8.35 11.26
CA GLU A 148 -26.21 -8.87 11.39
C GLU A 148 -27.00 -8.70 10.09
N GLU A 149 -27.89 -9.64 9.79
CA GLU A 149 -28.66 -9.64 8.55
C GLU A 149 -29.49 -8.36 8.38
N SER A 150 -30.01 -7.81 9.46
CA SER A 150 -30.73 -6.54 9.49
C SER A 150 -29.86 -5.34 9.04
N MET A 151 -28.54 -5.39 9.25
CA MET A 151 -27.60 -4.38 8.79
C MET A 151 -27.24 -4.59 7.32
N LYS A 152 -27.01 -5.85 6.89
CA LYS A 152 -26.72 -6.16 5.48
C LYS A 152 -27.82 -5.68 4.53
N GLN A 153 -29.08 -5.71 5.00
CA GLN A 153 -30.23 -5.23 4.21
C GLN A 153 -30.32 -3.71 4.10
N LYS A 154 -29.54 -2.94 4.89
CA LYS A 154 -29.55 -1.49 4.89
C LYS A 154 -28.42 -0.88 4.04
N ILE A 155 -27.42 -1.65 3.69
CA ILE A 155 -26.23 -1.25 2.93
C ILE A 155 -26.17 -2.02 1.61
#